data_b12fd45e571165067b0afa74bc709695
#
_entry.id   b12fd45e571165067b0afa74bc709695
#
_cell.length_a   1.000
_cell.length_b   1.000
_cell.length_c   1.000
_cell.angle_alpha   90.00
_cell.angle_beta   90.00
_cell.angle_gamma   90.00
#
_symmetry.space_group_name_H-M   'P 1'
#
loop_
_entity.id
_entity.type
_entity.pdbx_description
1 polymer ?
#
loop_
_entity_poly.entity_id
_entity_poly.type
_entity_poly.pdbx_seq_one_letter_code
_entity_poly.pdbx_strand_id
1 'polypeptide(L)'
;MSKKYSNKGYQARNAVQPKKDNTNVIITWVTVGLCLTVMAAIVIAIMAGTGAFSPKAADVDMNEIKSEINSLTAEDFAETNEVTEYVKITVKDYGEIVLRLRPDIAPKTVENFQKLVKEGHYSDKIFHRVIQNFMIQGGGFDGTGKQHEADTVKGEFSDNGYDNNLLHVRGVISMARLGNDNDSASNQFFICDATSSHLDGGYAAFGYVLAGMDVVDAIAAVDTDGNDKPYDNVIIEKAVFVDPLK
;
A
#
# COMPACT_ATOMS: atom_id res chain seq x y z
N MET A 1 -20.26 91.02 -2.15
CA MET A 1 -20.78 90.56 -3.45
C MET A 1 -21.01 89.07 -3.38
N SER A 2 -22.28 88.64 -3.24
CA SER A 2 -22.73 87.25 -3.09
C SER A 2 -23.06 86.69 -4.46
N LYS A 3 -22.56 85.46 -4.78
CA LYS A 3 -23.08 84.70 -5.91
C LYS A 3 -23.69 83.35 -5.37
N LYS A 4 -24.99 83.27 -5.47
CA LYS A 4 -25.80 82.06 -5.33
C LYS A 4 -25.43 81.09 -6.44
N TYR A 5 -25.23 79.82 -6.12
CA TYR A 5 -25.29 78.72 -7.07
C TYR A 5 -26.49 77.82 -6.75
N SER A 6 -27.27 77.62 -7.78
CA SER A 6 -28.50 76.87 -7.85
C SER A 6 -28.27 75.37 -7.78
N ASN A 7 -29.05 74.69 -6.98
CA ASN A 7 -29.09 73.23 -6.80
C ASN A 7 -29.98 72.62 -7.89
N LYS A 8 -29.42 71.87 -8.85
CA LYS A 8 -30.21 71.06 -9.79
C LYS A 8 -30.25 69.62 -9.28
N GLY A 9 -31.50 69.15 -9.02
CA GLY A 9 -31.78 67.82 -8.53
C GLY A 9 -31.36 66.73 -9.50
N TYR A 10 -30.73 65.71 -8.94
CA TYR A 10 -30.48 64.41 -9.60
C TYR A 10 -31.64 63.49 -9.28
N GLN A 11 -32.34 63.06 -10.33
CA GLN A 11 -33.34 61.97 -10.20
C GLN A 11 -32.63 60.63 -10.11
N ALA A 12 -32.96 59.84 -9.10
CA ALA A 12 -32.51 58.47 -8.91
C ALA A 12 -33.01 57.57 -10.06
N ARG A 13 -32.12 56.95 -10.79
CA ARG A 13 -32.43 55.90 -11.76
C ARG A 13 -32.65 54.60 -10.99
N ASN A 14 -33.72 53.88 -11.35
CA ASN A 14 -34.13 52.60 -10.82
C ASN A 14 -32.96 51.61 -10.75
N ALA A 15 -32.63 51.17 -9.55
CA ALA A 15 -31.71 50.05 -9.32
C ALA A 15 -32.44 48.75 -9.70
N VAL A 16 -31.92 48.07 -10.70
CA VAL A 16 -32.34 46.70 -11.06
C VAL A 16 -31.88 45.79 -9.94
N GLN A 17 -32.81 45.11 -9.28
CA GLN A 17 -32.55 44.07 -8.29
C GLN A 17 -31.84 42.89 -8.98
N PRO A 18 -30.70 42.36 -8.45
CA PRO A 18 -30.11 41.15 -9.01
C PRO A 18 -31.02 39.95 -8.79
N LYS A 19 -31.28 39.17 -9.85
CA LYS A 19 -31.91 37.86 -9.78
C LYS A 19 -31.15 36.99 -8.78
N LYS A 20 -31.81 36.41 -7.79
CA LYS A 20 -31.29 35.39 -6.91
C LYS A 20 -30.84 34.19 -7.75
N ASP A 21 -29.55 33.99 -7.82
CA ASP A 21 -28.94 32.85 -8.51
C ASP A 21 -29.11 31.63 -7.61
N ASN A 22 -29.87 30.65 -8.08
CA ASN A 22 -30.13 29.38 -7.36
C ASN A 22 -28.89 28.47 -7.30
N THR A 23 -27.81 28.84 -7.98
CA THR A 23 -26.55 28.10 -8.02
C THR A 23 -25.92 27.99 -6.62
N ASN A 24 -26.03 29.04 -5.81
CA ASN A 24 -25.45 29.06 -4.45
C ASN A 24 -26.19 28.11 -3.49
N VAL A 25 -27.46 27.84 -3.72
CA VAL A 25 -28.24 26.89 -2.88
C VAL A 25 -27.84 25.45 -3.18
N ILE A 26 -27.62 25.13 -4.47
CA ILE A 26 -27.19 23.78 -4.88
C ILE A 26 -25.77 23.48 -4.35
N ILE A 27 -24.85 24.44 -4.45
CA ILE A 27 -23.47 24.29 -3.93
C ILE A 27 -23.50 24.09 -2.41
N THR A 28 -24.36 24.81 -1.68
CA THR A 28 -24.50 24.66 -0.22
C THR A 28 -25.00 23.28 0.18
N TRP A 29 -25.94 22.69 -0.56
CA TRP A 29 -26.48 21.35 -0.27
C TRP A 29 -25.48 20.25 -0.62
N VAL A 30 -24.68 20.40 -1.69
CA VAL A 30 -23.62 19.45 -2.06
C VAL A 30 -22.49 19.46 -1.02
N THR A 31 -22.08 20.64 -0.55
CA THR A 31 -21.05 20.75 0.50
C THR A 31 -21.52 20.23 1.86
N VAL A 32 -22.78 20.46 2.24
CA VAL A 32 -23.37 19.90 3.47
C VAL A 32 -23.50 18.38 3.36
N GLY A 33 -23.92 17.85 2.21
CA GLY A 33 -23.97 16.41 1.96
C GLY A 33 -22.58 15.75 2.05
N LEU A 34 -21.55 16.37 1.47
CA LEU A 34 -20.17 15.89 1.55
C LEU A 34 -19.61 15.94 2.98
N CYS A 35 -19.91 17.01 3.74
CA CYS A 35 -19.52 17.10 5.15
C CYS A 35 -20.21 16.04 6.03
N LEU A 36 -21.46 15.69 5.77
CA LEU A 36 -22.18 14.65 6.51
C LEU A 36 -21.61 13.25 6.23
N THR A 37 -21.18 12.97 4.99
CA THR A 37 -20.54 11.69 4.66
C THR A 37 -19.16 11.58 5.26
N VAL A 38 -18.35 12.65 5.29
CA VAL A 38 -17.04 12.69 5.95
C VAL A 38 -17.20 12.58 7.47
N MET A 39 -18.19 13.24 8.08
CA MET A 39 -18.48 13.13 9.52
C MET A 39 -18.96 11.71 9.87
N ALA A 40 -19.77 11.06 9.03
CA ALA A 40 -20.16 9.66 9.23
C ALA A 40 -18.93 8.72 9.17
N ALA A 41 -18.00 8.94 8.25
CA ALA A 41 -16.75 8.18 8.16
C ALA A 41 -15.85 8.40 9.40
N ILE A 42 -15.77 9.64 9.92
CA ILE A 42 -15.04 9.97 11.14
C ILE A 42 -15.69 9.33 12.37
N VAL A 43 -17.03 9.34 12.46
CA VAL A 43 -17.75 8.67 13.57
C VAL A 43 -17.55 7.17 13.53
N ILE A 44 -17.54 6.54 12.35
CA ILE A 44 -17.22 5.12 12.18
C ILE A 44 -15.76 4.85 12.61
N ALA A 45 -14.81 5.71 12.26
CA ALA A 45 -13.42 5.59 12.67
C ALA A 45 -13.23 5.77 14.19
N ILE A 46 -14.00 6.67 14.83
CA ILE A 46 -13.98 6.86 16.30
C ILE A 46 -14.62 5.67 17.02
N MET A 47 -15.71 5.10 16.49
CA MET A 47 -16.33 3.90 17.05
C MET A 47 -15.44 2.65 16.91
N ALA A 48 -14.62 2.56 15.84
CA ALA A 48 -13.61 1.51 15.68
C ALA A 48 -12.47 1.61 16.72
N GLY A 49 -12.20 2.83 17.25
CA GLY A 49 -11.20 3.04 18.33
C GLY A 49 -11.63 2.55 19.71
N THR A 50 -12.91 2.18 19.94
CA THR A 50 -13.43 1.74 21.24
C THR A 50 -13.38 0.22 21.50
N GLY A 51 -12.64 -0.53 20.68
CA GLY A 51 -12.41 -1.97 20.90
C GLY A 51 -13.59 -2.90 20.61
N ALA A 52 -14.72 -2.37 20.11
CA ALA A 52 -15.94 -3.14 19.84
C ALA A 52 -16.11 -3.52 18.35
N PHE A 53 -15.21 -3.05 17.47
CA PHE A 53 -15.24 -3.38 16.03
C PHE A 53 -13.82 -3.65 15.55
N SER A 54 -13.39 -4.91 15.57
CA SER A 54 -12.35 -5.32 14.65
C SER A 54 -12.97 -5.28 13.26
N PRO A 55 -12.46 -4.47 12.31
CA PRO A 55 -12.95 -4.57 10.94
C PRO A 55 -12.77 -6.02 10.49
N LYS A 56 -13.86 -6.67 10.09
CA LYS A 56 -13.77 -7.97 9.45
C LYS A 56 -12.99 -7.74 8.15
N ALA A 57 -11.90 -8.47 7.96
CA ALA A 57 -11.19 -8.44 6.68
C ALA A 57 -12.17 -8.77 5.54
N ALA A 58 -11.94 -8.18 4.38
CA ALA A 58 -12.73 -8.48 3.20
C ALA A 58 -12.71 -9.99 2.94
N ASP A 59 -13.84 -10.56 2.54
CA ASP A 59 -13.87 -11.96 2.10
C ASP A 59 -12.96 -12.06 0.86
N VAL A 60 -11.88 -12.83 0.99
CA VAL A 60 -10.85 -12.97 -0.05
C VAL A 60 -11.24 -14.10 -0.98
N ASP A 61 -11.52 -13.79 -2.26
CA ASP A 61 -11.66 -14.83 -3.28
C ASP A 61 -10.26 -15.29 -3.76
N MET A 62 -9.80 -16.39 -3.20
CA MET A 62 -8.50 -16.96 -3.55
C MET A 62 -8.40 -17.43 -5.01
N ASN A 63 -9.52 -17.64 -5.73
CA ASN A 63 -9.48 -17.99 -7.16
C ASN A 63 -9.22 -16.74 -7.99
N GLU A 64 -9.82 -15.59 -7.62
CA GLU A 64 -9.53 -14.29 -8.23
C GLU A 64 -8.05 -13.96 -8.07
N ILE A 65 -7.52 -14.00 -6.84
CA ILE A 65 -6.10 -13.74 -6.56
C ILE A 65 -5.18 -14.65 -7.38
N LYS A 66 -5.44 -15.97 -7.41
CA LYS A 66 -4.64 -16.90 -8.21
C LYS A 66 -4.69 -16.58 -9.70
N SER A 67 -5.82 -16.07 -10.22
CA SER A 67 -5.93 -15.69 -11.63
C SER A 67 -5.21 -14.37 -11.93
N GLU A 68 -5.07 -13.47 -10.95
CA GLU A 68 -4.35 -12.21 -11.09
C GLU A 68 -2.83 -12.36 -10.95
N ILE A 69 -2.36 -13.35 -10.18
CA ILE A 69 -0.92 -13.57 -10.01
C ILE A 69 -0.26 -13.81 -11.36
N ASN A 70 0.71 -12.95 -11.69
CA ASN A 70 1.47 -12.94 -12.94
C ASN A 70 0.58 -12.82 -14.20
N SER A 71 -0.55 -12.10 -14.09
CA SER A 71 -1.48 -11.86 -15.20
C SER A 71 -1.07 -10.69 -16.10
N LEU A 72 -0.15 -9.84 -15.62
CA LEU A 72 0.33 -8.65 -16.28
C LEU A 72 1.86 -8.72 -16.46
N THR A 73 2.40 -7.73 -17.18
CA THR A 73 3.85 -7.50 -17.33
C THR A 73 4.24 -6.21 -16.63
N ALA A 74 5.52 -6.03 -16.29
CA ALA A 74 6.01 -4.80 -15.67
C ALA A 74 5.82 -3.56 -16.58
N GLU A 75 5.75 -3.77 -17.90
CA GLU A 75 5.51 -2.71 -18.89
C GLU A 75 4.08 -2.17 -18.86
N ASP A 76 3.13 -2.91 -18.26
CA ASP A 76 1.76 -2.45 -18.07
C ASP A 76 1.61 -1.37 -16.97
N PHE A 77 2.72 -0.95 -16.35
CA PHE A 77 2.74 -0.01 -15.24
C PHE A 77 3.72 1.16 -15.47
N ALA A 78 3.28 2.37 -15.12
CA ALA A 78 4.13 3.58 -15.09
C ALA A 78 4.48 3.98 -13.67
N GLU A 79 5.72 4.46 -13.45
CA GLU A 79 6.15 5.01 -12.15
C GLU A 79 5.38 6.28 -11.82
N THR A 80 4.99 6.44 -10.54
CA THR A 80 4.29 7.61 -10.01
C THR A 80 4.88 8.05 -8.68
N ASN A 81 4.70 9.33 -8.33
CA ASN A 81 5.06 9.86 -7.00
C ASN A 81 3.91 9.76 -6.00
N GLU A 82 2.72 9.40 -6.47
CA GLU A 82 1.56 9.21 -5.61
C GLU A 82 1.64 7.84 -4.91
N VAL A 83 1.09 7.77 -3.70
CA VAL A 83 0.99 6.50 -2.97
C VAL A 83 -0.16 5.70 -3.56
N THR A 84 0.14 4.54 -4.11
CA THR A 84 -0.84 3.63 -4.72
C THR A 84 -0.83 2.26 -4.05
N GLU A 85 -1.72 1.38 -4.48
CA GLU A 85 -1.73 -0.03 -4.08
C GLU A 85 -0.73 -0.88 -4.90
N TYR A 86 -0.03 -0.27 -5.86
CA TYR A 86 0.91 -0.98 -6.73
C TYR A 86 2.33 -0.53 -6.46
N VAL A 87 3.23 -1.49 -6.27
CA VAL A 87 4.65 -1.23 -6.02
C VAL A 87 5.48 -2.07 -6.98
N LYS A 88 6.42 -1.43 -7.67
CA LYS A 88 7.41 -2.07 -8.51
C LYS A 88 8.73 -2.16 -7.78
N ILE A 89 9.26 -3.37 -7.64
CA ILE A 89 10.59 -3.68 -7.10
C ILE A 89 11.50 -3.99 -8.29
N THR A 90 12.53 -3.18 -8.51
CA THR A 90 13.57 -3.46 -9.50
C THR A 90 14.71 -4.23 -8.82
N VAL A 91 15.02 -5.42 -9.32
CA VAL A 91 16.09 -6.28 -8.80
C VAL A 91 17.22 -6.30 -9.82
N LYS A 92 18.39 -5.90 -9.37
CA LYS A 92 19.59 -5.78 -10.21
C LYS A 92 19.90 -7.11 -10.90
N ASP A 93 20.11 -7.06 -12.21
CA ASP A 93 20.44 -8.19 -13.08
C ASP A 93 19.35 -9.27 -13.24
N TYR A 94 18.18 -9.10 -12.56
CA TYR A 94 17.06 -10.07 -12.63
C TYR A 94 15.82 -9.50 -13.32
N GLY A 95 15.47 -8.23 -13.07
CA GLY A 95 14.29 -7.59 -13.66
C GLY A 95 13.37 -6.93 -12.64
N GLU A 96 12.09 -6.88 -12.95
CA GLU A 96 11.10 -6.14 -12.17
C GLU A 96 10.00 -7.07 -11.66
N ILE A 97 9.59 -6.84 -10.40
CA ILE A 97 8.46 -7.51 -9.74
C ILE A 97 7.42 -6.43 -9.43
N VAL A 98 6.20 -6.56 -9.93
CA VAL A 98 5.10 -5.65 -9.60
C VAL A 98 4.16 -6.32 -8.63
N LEU A 99 3.91 -5.66 -7.51
CA LEU A 99 3.04 -6.09 -6.43
C LEU A 99 1.71 -5.34 -6.48
N ARG A 100 0.62 -6.02 -6.19
CA ARG A 100 -0.63 -5.42 -5.72
C ARG A 100 -0.73 -5.58 -4.22
N LEU A 101 -0.80 -4.46 -3.51
CA LEU A 101 -1.01 -4.42 -2.06
C LEU A 101 -2.50 -4.50 -1.75
N ARG A 102 -2.85 -5.08 -0.59
CA ARG A 102 -4.24 -5.28 -0.16
C ARG A 102 -4.49 -4.60 1.20
N PRO A 103 -4.69 -3.26 1.21
CA PRO A 103 -5.00 -2.51 2.43
C PRO A 103 -6.35 -2.90 3.05
N ASP A 104 -7.23 -3.49 2.27
CA ASP A 104 -8.50 -4.06 2.73
C ASP A 104 -8.32 -5.34 3.57
N ILE A 105 -7.18 -6.05 3.42
CA ILE A 105 -6.84 -7.28 4.14
C ILE A 105 -5.92 -7.00 5.32
N ALA A 106 -4.87 -6.21 5.13
CA ALA A 106 -3.84 -5.92 6.14
C ALA A 106 -3.46 -4.43 6.13
N PRO A 107 -4.36 -3.52 6.58
CA PRO A 107 -4.20 -2.08 6.43
C PRO A 107 -2.95 -1.51 7.09
N LYS A 108 -2.59 -1.93 8.31
CA LYS A 108 -1.40 -1.42 9.03
C LYS A 108 -0.11 -1.94 8.42
N THR A 109 -0.14 -3.17 7.96
CA THR A 109 1.00 -3.79 7.26
C THR A 109 1.26 -3.08 5.95
N VAL A 110 0.21 -2.82 5.16
CA VAL A 110 0.31 -2.06 3.89
C VAL A 110 0.78 -0.63 4.15
N GLU A 111 0.20 0.06 5.13
CA GLU A 111 0.61 1.43 5.50
C GLU A 111 2.11 1.49 5.85
N ASN A 112 2.61 0.54 6.66
CA ASN A 112 4.02 0.44 7.00
C ASN A 112 4.89 0.17 5.77
N PHE A 113 4.50 -0.77 4.90
CA PHE A 113 5.25 -1.08 3.69
C PHE A 113 5.29 0.12 2.73
N GLN A 114 4.16 0.80 2.52
CA GLN A 114 4.09 2.01 1.70
C GLN A 114 4.93 3.17 2.27
N LYS A 115 4.95 3.36 3.60
CA LYS A 115 5.84 4.32 4.27
C LYS A 115 7.30 4.03 3.93
N LEU A 116 7.73 2.78 4.06
CA LEU A 116 9.11 2.37 3.79
C LEU A 116 9.47 2.50 2.30
N VAL A 117 8.56 2.20 1.37
CA VAL A 117 8.74 2.46 -0.07
C VAL A 117 8.93 3.96 -0.33
N LYS A 118 8.07 4.80 0.23
CA LYS A 118 8.14 6.27 0.07
C LYS A 118 9.44 6.86 0.62
N GLU A 119 9.95 6.31 1.71
CA GLU A 119 11.22 6.72 2.34
C GLU A 119 12.46 6.17 1.60
N GLY A 120 12.27 5.36 0.55
CA GLY A 120 13.37 4.72 -0.19
C GLY A 120 14.11 3.66 0.61
N HIS A 121 13.50 3.14 1.70
CA HIS A 121 14.12 2.19 2.62
C HIS A 121 14.63 0.94 1.90
N TYR A 122 13.92 0.45 0.88
CA TYR A 122 14.25 -0.79 0.19
C TYR A 122 15.37 -0.65 -0.85
N SER A 123 15.80 0.58 -1.18
CA SER A 123 16.95 0.79 -2.07
C SER A 123 18.23 0.21 -1.45
N ASP A 124 19.02 -0.49 -2.26
CA ASP A 124 20.26 -1.17 -1.87
C ASP A 124 20.10 -2.28 -0.79
N LYS A 125 18.87 -2.70 -0.53
CA LYS A 125 18.64 -3.90 0.29
C LYS A 125 18.79 -5.16 -0.55
N ILE A 126 18.98 -6.30 0.13
CA ILE A 126 19.17 -7.59 -0.52
C ILE A 126 18.05 -8.57 -0.15
N PHE A 127 17.84 -9.54 -1.02
CA PHE A 127 17.22 -10.81 -0.63
C PHE A 127 18.29 -11.63 0.09
N HIS A 128 18.25 -11.60 1.42
CA HIS A 128 19.29 -12.17 2.29
C HIS A 128 19.04 -13.63 2.67
N ARG A 129 17.83 -14.16 2.40
CA ARG A 129 17.47 -15.56 2.62
C ARG A 129 16.58 -16.05 1.49
N VAL A 130 17.01 -17.11 0.83
CA VAL A 130 16.34 -17.68 -0.34
C VAL A 130 16.24 -19.19 -0.19
N ILE A 131 15.03 -19.72 -0.30
CA ILE A 131 14.78 -21.17 -0.26
C ILE A 131 13.89 -21.52 -1.46
N GLN A 132 14.45 -22.27 -2.40
CA GLN A 132 13.73 -22.75 -3.57
C GLN A 132 12.50 -23.61 -3.15
N ASN A 133 11.41 -23.46 -3.87
CA ASN A 133 10.11 -24.06 -3.57
C ASN A 133 9.53 -23.65 -2.22
N PHE A 134 9.95 -22.49 -1.68
CA PHE A 134 9.38 -21.91 -0.48
C PHE A 134 9.20 -20.41 -0.61
N MET A 135 10.26 -19.59 -0.45
CA MET A 135 10.15 -18.14 -0.49
C MET A 135 11.50 -17.46 -0.73
N ILE A 136 11.44 -16.20 -1.16
CA ILE A 136 12.54 -15.27 -1.17
C ILE A 136 12.30 -14.17 -0.13
N GLN A 137 13.21 -13.95 0.82
CA GLN A 137 13.07 -12.98 1.92
C GLN A 137 14.10 -11.88 1.82
N GLY A 138 13.64 -10.62 1.92
CA GLY A 138 14.50 -9.45 1.78
C GLY A 138 14.04 -8.25 2.60
N GLY A 139 14.65 -7.08 2.31
CA GLY A 139 14.24 -5.77 2.82
C GLY A 139 14.92 -5.30 4.10
N GLY A 140 15.56 -6.18 4.88
CA GLY A 140 16.13 -5.83 6.18
C GLY A 140 17.66 -5.62 6.19
N PHE A 141 18.39 -6.12 5.20
CA PHE A 141 19.85 -6.08 5.15
C PHE A 141 20.33 -5.41 3.87
N ASP A 142 21.46 -4.71 3.92
CA ASP A 142 22.16 -4.23 2.74
C ASP A 142 23.24 -5.24 2.24
N GLY A 143 23.84 -4.93 1.09
CA GLY A 143 24.85 -5.79 0.48
C GLY A 143 26.13 -6.00 1.31
N THR A 144 26.36 -5.22 2.37
CA THR A 144 27.47 -5.43 3.32
C THR A 144 27.10 -6.40 4.45
N GLY A 145 25.84 -6.79 4.54
CA GLY A 145 25.29 -7.62 5.61
C GLY A 145 24.84 -6.81 6.85
N LYS A 146 24.84 -5.47 6.78
CA LYS A 146 24.35 -4.63 7.86
C LYS A 146 22.82 -4.67 7.88
N GLN A 147 22.26 -4.95 9.07
CA GLN A 147 20.84 -4.85 9.30
C GLN A 147 20.40 -3.38 9.43
N HIS A 148 19.26 -3.05 8.84
CA HIS A 148 18.62 -1.75 8.95
C HIS A 148 17.34 -1.90 9.75
N GLU A 149 17.16 -1.06 10.76
CA GLU A 149 16.00 -1.09 11.65
C GLU A 149 14.85 -0.25 11.06
N ALA A 150 13.62 -0.61 11.43
CA ALA A 150 12.41 0.18 11.22
C ALA A 150 11.45 -0.07 12.38
N ASP A 151 10.45 0.80 12.51
CA ASP A 151 9.40 0.63 13.53
C ASP A 151 8.66 -0.70 13.31
N THR A 152 8.30 -1.35 14.42
CA THR A 152 7.49 -2.57 14.36
C THR A 152 6.03 -2.25 14.09
N VAL A 153 5.33 -3.19 13.49
CA VAL A 153 3.90 -3.13 13.21
C VAL A 153 3.18 -4.31 13.84
N LYS A 154 2.00 -4.06 14.41
CA LYS A 154 1.17 -5.13 14.96
C LYS A 154 0.82 -6.14 13.89
N GLY A 155 1.03 -7.42 14.19
CA GLY A 155 0.77 -8.51 13.26
C GLY A 155 -0.72 -8.67 12.94
N GLU A 156 -1.08 -8.58 11.66
CA GLU A 156 -2.43 -8.70 11.14
C GLU A 156 -2.66 -10.10 10.57
N PHE A 157 -2.80 -11.09 11.47
CA PHE A 157 -3.05 -12.51 11.13
C PHE A 157 -3.83 -13.22 12.26
N SER A 158 -4.41 -14.39 11.96
CA SER A 158 -5.41 -15.06 12.82
C SER A 158 -4.87 -15.44 14.19
N ASP A 159 -3.65 -15.93 14.30
CA ASP A 159 -3.02 -16.29 15.58
C ASP A 159 -2.74 -15.09 16.48
N ASN A 160 -2.84 -13.87 15.92
CA ASN A 160 -2.75 -12.61 16.63
C ASN A 160 -4.12 -11.90 16.79
N GLY A 161 -5.20 -12.63 16.55
CA GLY A 161 -6.57 -12.15 16.72
C GLY A 161 -7.05 -11.19 15.64
N TYR A 162 -6.45 -11.23 14.44
CA TYR A 162 -6.85 -10.44 13.29
C TYR A 162 -7.29 -11.37 12.13
N ASP A 163 -8.47 -11.09 11.55
CA ASP A 163 -9.07 -11.91 10.49
C ASP A 163 -8.41 -11.61 9.14
N ASN A 164 -7.30 -12.27 8.84
CA ASN A 164 -6.59 -12.19 7.56
C ASN A 164 -6.72 -13.52 6.82
N ASN A 165 -7.49 -13.51 5.75
CA ASN A 165 -7.85 -14.71 4.98
C ASN A 165 -7.02 -14.88 3.70
N LEU A 166 -5.99 -14.05 3.47
CA LEU A 166 -5.08 -14.19 2.35
C LEU A 166 -4.11 -15.34 2.61
N LEU A 167 -4.32 -16.45 1.92
CA LEU A 167 -3.51 -17.66 2.06
C LEU A 167 -2.16 -17.50 1.36
N HIS A 168 -1.10 -18.11 1.92
CA HIS A 168 0.26 -18.07 1.37
C HIS A 168 0.40 -19.01 0.16
N VAL A 169 -0.30 -18.67 -0.93
CA VAL A 169 -0.09 -19.33 -2.22
C VAL A 169 1.12 -18.74 -2.93
N ARG A 170 1.64 -19.44 -3.96
CA ARG A 170 2.71 -18.90 -4.82
C ARG A 170 2.38 -17.48 -5.28
N GLY A 171 3.32 -16.55 -5.15
CA GLY A 171 3.20 -15.14 -5.52
C GLY A 171 2.69 -14.21 -4.42
N VAL A 172 2.21 -14.74 -3.28
CA VAL A 172 1.79 -13.90 -2.15
C VAL A 172 3.00 -13.30 -1.44
N ILE A 173 2.92 -12.00 -1.10
CA ILE A 173 3.89 -11.29 -0.26
C ILE A 173 3.36 -11.20 1.17
N SER A 174 4.25 -11.42 2.15
CA SER A 174 3.93 -11.42 3.58
C SER A 174 5.07 -10.82 4.40
N MET A 175 4.78 -10.33 5.61
CA MET A 175 5.81 -9.80 6.52
C MET A 175 6.53 -10.90 7.27
N ALA A 176 7.86 -10.82 7.31
CA ALA A 176 8.66 -11.63 8.21
C ALA A 176 8.59 -11.07 9.64
N ARG A 177 8.68 -11.97 10.63
CA ARG A 177 8.66 -11.65 12.06
C ARG A 177 9.52 -12.61 12.87
N LEU A 178 9.79 -12.27 14.12
CA LEU A 178 10.39 -13.21 15.08
C LEU A 178 9.38 -14.27 15.48
N GLY A 179 9.81 -15.53 15.55
CA GLY A 179 8.93 -16.66 15.79
C GLY A 179 8.18 -16.64 17.14
N ASN A 180 8.72 -15.91 18.12
CA ASN A 180 8.20 -15.79 19.49
C ASN A 180 7.53 -14.43 19.79
N ASP A 181 7.39 -13.55 18.79
CA ASP A 181 6.77 -12.24 18.94
C ASP A 181 5.90 -11.90 17.72
N ASN A 182 4.59 -11.89 17.93
CA ASN A 182 3.60 -11.66 16.88
C ASN A 182 3.58 -10.22 16.38
N ASP A 183 4.12 -9.26 17.14
CA ASP A 183 4.13 -7.83 16.83
C ASP A 183 5.53 -7.32 16.47
N SER A 184 6.45 -8.21 16.08
CA SER A 184 7.84 -7.89 15.74
C SER A 184 8.10 -7.65 14.25
N ALA A 185 7.09 -7.77 13.39
CA ALA A 185 7.23 -7.43 11.98
C ALA A 185 7.62 -5.96 11.82
N SER A 186 8.55 -5.64 10.90
CA SER A 186 9.00 -4.26 10.68
C SER A 186 9.24 -3.94 9.20
N ASN A 187 10.39 -4.29 8.65
CA ASN A 187 10.79 -3.96 7.29
C ASN A 187 11.08 -5.18 6.41
N GLN A 188 11.22 -6.38 7.00
CA GLN A 188 11.50 -7.58 6.23
C GLN A 188 10.22 -8.20 5.70
N PHE A 189 10.23 -8.53 4.42
CA PHE A 189 9.15 -9.23 3.74
C PHE A 189 9.64 -10.48 3.05
N PHE A 190 8.74 -11.37 2.68
CA PHE A 190 9.03 -12.50 1.80
C PHE A 190 7.95 -12.66 0.74
N ILE A 191 8.35 -13.19 -0.42
CA ILE A 191 7.44 -13.56 -1.51
C ILE A 191 7.47 -15.08 -1.65
N CYS A 192 6.31 -15.72 -1.64
CA CYS A 192 6.17 -17.15 -1.77
C CYS A 192 6.53 -17.61 -3.19
N ASP A 193 7.58 -18.39 -3.32
CA ASP A 193 7.95 -19.10 -4.55
C ASP A 193 7.04 -20.32 -4.81
N ALA A 194 6.53 -20.92 -3.76
CA ALA A 194 5.54 -22.01 -3.80
C ALA A 194 4.44 -21.81 -2.75
N THR A 195 3.33 -22.53 -2.87
CA THR A 195 2.26 -22.54 -1.87
C THR A 195 2.78 -23.05 -0.53
N SER A 196 2.64 -22.24 0.52
CA SER A 196 3.24 -22.43 1.85
C SER A 196 2.17 -22.35 2.94
N SER A 197 1.17 -23.23 2.88
CA SER A 197 -0.01 -23.23 3.77
C SER A 197 0.32 -23.36 5.26
N HIS A 198 1.51 -23.82 5.63
CA HIS A 198 1.98 -23.85 7.02
C HIS A 198 2.24 -22.45 7.62
N LEU A 199 2.23 -21.38 6.79
CA LEU A 199 2.34 -20.00 7.22
C LEU A 199 0.97 -19.34 7.45
N ASP A 200 -0.12 -19.97 6.96
CA ASP A 200 -1.47 -19.42 7.06
C ASP A 200 -1.86 -19.25 8.53
N GLY A 201 -2.42 -18.08 8.84
CA GLY A 201 -2.77 -17.71 10.20
C GLY A 201 -1.63 -17.26 11.09
N GLY A 202 -0.37 -17.50 10.73
CA GLY A 202 0.81 -17.15 11.53
C GLY A 202 1.61 -15.96 11.04
N TYR A 203 1.33 -15.45 9.83
CA TYR A 203 2.02 -14.34 9.20
C TYR A 203 1.04 -13.40 8.50
N ALA A 204 1.40 -12.09 8.43
CA ALA A 204 0.59 -11.06 7.80
C ALA A 204 0.82 -11.01 6.29
N ALA A 205 0.06 -11.80 5.52
CA ALA A 205 -0.01 -11.66 4.07
C ALA A 205 -0.72 -10.35 3.74
N PHE A 206 -0.15 -9.54 2.81
CA PHE A 206 -0.64 -8.19 2.57
C PHE A 206 -0.68 -7.78 1.09
N GLY A 207 -0.44 -8.72 0.18
CA GLY A 207 -0.47 -8.48 -1.26
C GLY A 207 0.00 -9.69 -2.07
N TYR A 208 0.18 -9.48 -3.36
CA TYR A 208 0.64 -10.52 -4.28
C TYR A 208 1.29 -9.94 -5.53
N VAL A 209 2.04 -10.77 -6.25
CA VAL A 209 2.74 -10.42 -7.48
C VAL A 209 1.77 -10.39 -8.65
N LEU A 210 1.63 -9.24 -9.33
CA LEU A 210 0.89 -9.10 -10.59
C LEU A 210 1.75 -9.38 -11.82
N ALA A 211 3.05 -9.08 -11.74
CA ALA A 211 4.02 -9.31 -12.81
C ALA A 211 5.39 -9.67 -12.23
N GLY A 212 6.18 -10.48 -12.93
CA GLY A 212 7.55 -10.80 -12.56
C GLY A 212 7.70 -12.05 -11.68
N MET A 213 6.78 -13.02 -11.75
CA MET A 213 6.98 -14.32 -11.09
C MET A 213 8.16 -15.10 -11.67
N ASP A 214 8.54 -14.88 -12.90
CA ASP A 214 9.76 -15.38 -13.52
C ASP A 214 11.03 -14.80 -12.88
N VAL A 215 10.98 -13.54 -12.45
CA VAL A 215 12.04 -12.90 -11.66
C VAL A 215 12.13 -13.54 -10.26
N VAL A 216 10.99 -13.79 -9.62
CA VAL A 216 10.93 -14.51 -8.32
C VAL A 216 11.55 -15.90 -8.46
N ASP A 217 11.21 -16.65 -9.52
CA ASP A 217 11.76 -17.98 -9.81
C ASP A 217 13.28 -17.95 -10.03
N ALA A 218 13.75 -16.97 -10.81
CA ALA A 218 15.19 -16.80 -11.07
C ALA A 218 15.97 -16.51 -9.77
N ILE A 219 15.41 -15.69 -8.87
CA ILE A 219 15.98 -15.42 -7.56
C ILE A 219 15.90 -16.68 -6.69
N ALA A 220 14.79 -17.40 -6.67
CA ALA A 220 14.61 -18.61 -5.88
C ALA A 220 15.57 -19.75 -6.29
N ALA A 221 16.10 -19.70 -7.52
CA ALA A 221 17.00 -20.69 -8.09
C ALA A 221 18.51 -20.39 -7.86
N VAL A 222 18.87 -19.28 -7.18
CA VAL A 222 20.28 -18.96 -6.93
C VAL A 222 20.92 -19.92 -5.94
N ASP A 223 22.21 -20.16 -6.08
CA ASP A 223 22.98 -20.93 -5.12
C ASP A 223 23.09 -20.22 -3.77
N THR A 224 22.87 -20.95 -2.68
CA THR A 224 22.89 -20.44 -1.31
C THR A 224 23.86 -21.19 -0.43
N ASP A 225 24.29 -20.56 0.66
CA ASP A 225 25.08 -21.19 1.71
C ASP A 225 24.19 -22.07 2.65
N GLY A 226 24.81 -22.68 3.66
CA GLY A 226 24.10 -23.52 4.63
C GLY A 226 23.10 -22.80 5.53
N ASN A 227 22.98 -21.47 5.43
CA ASN A 227 22.03 -20.62 6.13
C ASN A 227 20.99 -20.02 5.17
N ASP A 228 20.82 -20.59 3.99
CA ASP A 228 19.91 -20.11 2.93
C ASP A 228 20.28 -18.72 2.37
N LYS A 229 21.49 -18.20 2.62
CA LYS A 229 21.94 -16.90 2.11
C LYS A 229 22.56 -17.07 0.72
N PRO A 230 22.11 -16.30 -0.30
CA PRO A 230 22.75 -16.28 -1.62
C PRO A 230 24.25 -16.00 -1.53
N TYR A 231 25.07 -16.77 -2.28
CA TYR A 231 26.52 -16.50 -2.36
C TYR A 231 26.82 -15.14 -2.98
N ASP A 232 26.07 -14.78 -4.03
CA ASP A 232 26.10 -13.45 -4.63
C ASP A 232 24.90 -12.64 -4.15
N ASN A 233 25.12 -11.37 -3.78
CA ASN A 233 24.05 -10.51 -3.29
C ASN A 233 23.00 -10.26 -4.38
N VAL A 234 21.76 -10.62 -4.13
CA VAL A 234 20.59 -10.26 -4.95
C VAL A 234 20.05 -8.91 -4.45
N ILE A 235 20.34 -7.85 -5.21
CA ILE A 235 20.17 -6.46 -4.77
C ILE A 235 18.84 -5.89 -5.28
N ILE A 236 18.04 -5.33 -4.38
CA ILE A 236 16.91 -4.46 -4.69
C ILE A 236 17.49 -3.08 -5.01
N GLU A 237 17.46 -2.68 -6.29
CA GLU A 237 17.94 -1.36 -6.68
C GLU A 237 17.00 -0.27 -6.20
N LYS A 238 15.70 -0.49 -6.35
CA LYS A 238 14.65 0.41 -5.88
C LYS A 238 13.32 -0.31 -5.68
N ALA A 239 12.47 0.30 -4.85
CA ALA A 239 11.04 0.01 -4.80
C ALA A 239 10.28 1.34 -4.94
N VAL A 240 9.35 1.43 -5.89
CA VAL A 240 8.63 2.66 -6.23
C VAL A 240 7.15 2.38 -6.46
N PHE A 241 6.32 3.39 -6.26
CA PHE A 241 4.91 3.30 -6.62
C PHE A 241 4.72 3.34 -8.13
N VAL A 242 3.73 2.61 -8.62
CA VAL A 242 3.35 2.56 -10.03
C VAL A 242 1.83 2.63 -10.17
N ASP A 243 1.36 2.99 -11.37
CA ASP A 243 -0.03 2.91 -11.77
C ASP A 243 -0.17 2.06 -13.02
N PRO A 244 -1.26 1.27 -13.16
CA PRO A 244 -1.55 0.55 -14.38
C PRO A 244 -1.70 1.53 -15.56
N LEU A 245 -1.06 1.21 -16.69
CA LEU A 245 -1.31 1.88 -17.95
C LEU A 245 -2.70 1.44 -18.47
N LYS A 246 -3.58 2.40 -18.71
CA LYS A 246 -4.96 2.15 -19.18
C LYS A 246 -4.99 1.61 -20.59
#